data_b3ae695889099d995633578c5a09236d
#
_entry.id   b3ae695889099d995633578c5a09236d
#
_cell.length_a   1.000
_cell.length_b   1.000
_cell.length_c   1.000
_cell.angle_alpha   90.00
_cell.angle_beta   90.00
_cell.angle_gamma   90.00
#
_symmetry.space_group_name_H-M   'P 1'
#
loop_
_entity.id
_entity.type
_entity.pdbx_description
1 polymer ?
#
loop_
_entity_poly.entity_id
_entity_poly.type
_entity_poly.pdbx_seq_one_letter_code
_entity_poly.pdbx_strand_id
1 'polypeptide(L)' 'MALTKLDVKGIKDGTDGQLITWDTNTIADTVATGTTTQVLTSNGAGAKPTFQDTVDNAAAMALALGG' A
#
# COMPACT_ATOMS: atom_id res chain seq x y z
N MET A 1 27.46 -19.62 -4.69
CA MET A 1 26.14 -20.02 -5.17
C MET A 1 25.27 -18.80 -5.34
N ALA A 2 24.66 -18.69 -6.50
CA ALA A 2 23.76 -17.57 -6.72
C ALA A 2 22.39 -17.89 -6.18
N LEU A 3 21.80 -16.91 -5.50
CA LEU A 3 20.42 -17.02 -5.06
C LEU A 3 19.52 -16.46 -6.14
N THR A 4 18.67 -17.30 -6.68
CA THR A 4 17.72 -16.85 -7.70
C THR A 4 16.48 -16.25 -7.10
N LYS A 5 16.19 -16.58 -5.84
CA LYS A 5 15.04 -16.05 -5.12
C LYS A 5 15.43 -15.78 -3.69
N LEU A 6 14.86 -14.74 -3.13
CA LEU A 6 15.12 -14.36 -1.76
C LEU A 6 13.97 -14.83 -0.90
N ASP A 7 14.30 -15.55 0.18
CA ASP A 7 13.32 -15.92 1.16
C ASP A 7 12.87 -14.68 1.93
N VAL A 8 11.64 -14.70 2.41
CA VAL A 8 11.10 -13.60 3.23
C VAL A 8 12.04 -13.28 4.38
N LYS A 9 12.61 -14.29 5.01
CA LYS A 9 13.51 -14.09 6.16
C LYS A 9 14.85 -13.50 5.76
N GLY A 10 15.19 -13.52 4.49
CA GLY A 10 16.42 -12.93 4.00
C GLY A 10 16.30 -11.46 3.66
N ILE A 11 15.11 -10.88 3.80
CA ILE A 11 14.89 -9.48 3.49
C ILE A 11 15.27 -8.65 4.73
N LYS A 12 15.83 -7.48 4.47
CA LYS A 12 16.18 -6.55 5.54
C LYS A 12 14.97 -6.30 6.45
N ASP A 13 15.24 -6.15 7.73
CA ASP A 13 14.19 -5.88 8.70
C ASP A 13 13.40 -4.63 8.33
N GLY A 14 12.13 -4.69 8.59
CA GLY A 14 11.23 -3.57 8.35
C GLY A 14 10.42 -3.26 9.61
N THR A 15 9.36 -2.53 9.42
CA THR A 15 8.43 -2.18 10.49
C THR A 15 7.22 -3.10 10.42
N ASP A 16 6.74 -3.51 11.58
CA ASP A 16 5.56 -4.38 11.64
C ASP A 16 4.41 -3.75 10.84
N GLY A 17 3.83 -4.54 9.98
CA GLY A 17 2.71 -4.09 9.15
C GLY A 17 3.09 -3.44 7.85
N GLN A 18 4.37 -3.23 7.57
CA GLN A 18 4.77 -2.69 6.28
C GLN A 18 4.58 -3.72 5.17
N LEU A 19 4.31 -3.22 4.00
CA LEU A 19 4.25 -4.01 2.77
C LEU A 19 5.40 -3.59 1.86
N ILE A 20 5.79 -4.49 0.97
CA ILE A 20 6.83 -4.20 -0.01
C ILE A 20 6.18 -4.00 -1.37
N THR A 21 6.62 -3.00 -2.08
CA THR A 21 6.16 -2.72 -3.43
C THR A 21 7.36 -2.35 -4.29
N TRP A 22 7.13 -2.00 -5.52
CA TRP A 22 8.17 -1.54 -6.44
C TRP A 22 7.90 -0.10 -6.80
N ASP A 23 8.96 0.70 -6.86
CA ASP A 23 8.81 2.10 -7.24
C ASP A 23 8.89 2.26 -8.77
N THR A 24 8.84 3.50 -9.23
CA THR A 24 8.87 3.82 -10.65
C THR A 24 10.13 3.30 -11.34
N ASN A 25 11.21 3.19 -10.60
CA ASN A 25 12.49 2.70 -11.14
C ASN A 25 12.66 1.20 -10.98
N THR A 26 11.59 0.49 -10.64
CA THR A 26 11.59 -0.96 -10.41
C THR A 26 12.49 -1.38 -9.25
N ILE A 27 12.70 -0.50 -8.31
CA ILE A 27 13.46 -0.77 -7.09
C ILE A 27 12.48 -1.02 -5.96
N ALA A 28 12.80 -2.00 -5.13
CA ALA A 28 11.93 -2.34 -4.00
C ALA A 28 11.78 -1.15 -3.06
N ASP A 29 10.56 -0.92 -2.62
CA ASP A 29 10.24 0.17 -1.73
C ASP A 29 9.19 -0.33 -0.74
N THR A 30 8.84 0.46 0.24
CA THR A 30 7.88 0.05 1.24
C THR A 30 6.65 0.94 1.21
N VAL A 31 5.53 0.34 1.55
CA VAL A 31 4.28 1.06 1.80
C VAL A 31 4.25 1.36 3.29
N ALA A 32 4.10 2.62 3.65
CA ALA A 32 4.05 3.01 5.05
C ALA A 32 2.88 2.31 5.75
N THR A 33 3.09 2.00 7.02
CA THR A 33 2.04 1.37 7.81
C THR A 33 0.85 2.32 7.94
N GLY A 34 -0.34 1.74 7.92
CA GLY A 34 -1.54 2.53 8.15
C GLY A 34 -1.92 2.56 9.62
N THR A 35 -3.02 3.20 9.90
CA THR A 35 -3.63 3.19 11.22
C THR A 35 -4.87 2.33 11.19
N THR A 36 -5.44 2.09 12.36
CA THR A 36 -6.64 1.26 12.48
C THR A 36 -7.73 1.78 11.55
N THR A 37 -8.36 0.88 10.86
CA THR A 37 -9.46 1.10 9.92
C THR A 37 -9.06 1.72 8.58
N GLN A 38 -7.79 2.06 8.38
CA GLN A 38 -7.35 2.47 7.06
C GLN A 38 -7.30 1.29 6.11
N VAL A 39 -7.49 1.54 4.83
CA VAL A 39 -7.45 0.51 3.80
C VAL A 39 -6.35 0.81 2.80
N LEU A 40 -5.76 -0.24 2.27
CA LEU A 40 -4.76 -0.11 1.23
C LEU A 40 -5.45 0.33 -0.05
N THR A 41 -5.06 1.48 -0.56
CA THR A 41 -5.74 2.10 -1.69
C THR A 41 -4.78 2.22 -2.86
N SER A 42 -5.24 1.82 -4.03
CA SER A 42 -4.48 2.00 -5.25
C SER A 42 -4.54 3.47 -5.65
N ASN A 43 -3.38 4.04 -5.97
CA ASN A 43 -3.30 5.40 -6.47
C ASN A 43 -3.14 5.43 -7.99
N GLY A 44 -3.47 4.32 -8.63
CA GLY A 44 -3.40 4.21 -10.07
C GLY A 44 -2.20 3.41 -10.53
N ALA A 45 -2.19 3.08 -11.80
CA ALA A 45 -1.07 2.39 -12.40
C ALA A 45 0.16 3.29 -12.36
N GLY A 46 1.29 2.71 -11.99
CA GLY A 46 2.53 3.47 -11.91
C GLY A 46 2.69 4.29 -10.64
N ALA A 47 1.78 4.13 -9.69
CA ALA A 47 1.89 4.82 -8.41
C ALA A 47 1.85 3.81 -7.27
N LYS A 48 2.62 4.10 -6.23
CA LYS A 48 2.68 3.25 -5.06
C LYS A 48 1.35 3.34 -4.32
N PRO A 49 0.76 2.19 -3.92
CA PRO A 49 -0.45 2.24 -3.11
C PRO A 49 -0.14 2.78 -1.72
N THR A 50 -1.14 3.32 -1.07
CA THR A 50 -0.99 3.84 0.29
C THR A 50 -2.20 3.46 1.11
N PHE A 51 -2.01 3.39 2.43
CA PHE A 51 -3.14 3.22 3.34
C PHE A 51 -3.83 4.55 3.51
N GLN A 52 -5.14 4.53 3.38
CA GLN A 52 -5.94 5.76 3.45
C GLN A 52 -7.19 5.50 4.27
N ASP A 53 -7.73 6.57 4.84
CA ASP A 53 -8.99 6.47 5.54
C ASP A 53 -10.07 6.06 4.56
N THR A 54 -10.99 5.22 5.04
CA THR A 54 -12.16 4.90 4.24
C THR A 54 -12.99 6.16 4.10
N VAL A 55 -13.52 6.36 2.89
CA VAL A 55 -14.46 7.43 2.69
C VAL A 55 -15.72 7.10 3.51
N ASP A 56 -16.26 8.08 4.20
CA ASP A 56 -17.53 7.90 4.87
C ASP A 56 -18.57 7.57 3.81
N ASN A 57 -19.04 6.34 3.84
CA ASN A 57 -19.93 5.86 2.80
C ASN A 57 -21.19 6.69 2.70
N ALA A 58 -21.70 7.18 3.82
CA ALA A 58 -22.89 8.02 3.79
C ALA A 58 -22.63 9.33 3.06
N ALA A 59 -21.50 9.98 3.36
CA ALA A 59 -21.15 11.22 2.67
C ALA A 59 -20.84 10.97 1.21
N ALA A 60 -20.09 9.89 0.92
CA ALA A 60 -19.74 9.56 -0.46
C ALA A 60 -20.99 9.25 -1.29
N MET A 61 -21.92 8.52 -0.70
CA MET A 61 -23.17 8.20 -1.40
C MET A 61 -23.99 9.44 -1.66
N ALA A 62 -24.04 10.34 -0.69
CA ALA A 62 -24.78 11.60 -0.88
C ALA A 62 -24.20 12.42 -2.01
N LEU A 63 -22.86 12.51 -2.07
CA LEU A 63 -22.21 13.23 -3.15
C LEU A 63 -22.42 12.56 -4.51
N ALA A 64 -22.34 11.24 -4.54
CA ALA A 64 -22.53 10.50 -5.78
C ALA A 64 -23.95 10.61 -6.31
N LEU A 65 -24.90 10.78 -5.42
CA LEU A 65 -26.32 10.93 -5.81
C LEU A 65 -26.71 12.38 -6.02
N GLY A 66 -25.78 13.30 -5.92
CA GLY A 66 -26.04 14.71 -6.17
C GLY A 66 -26.74 15.42 -5.03
N GLY A 67 -26.78 14.76 -3.88
CA GLY A 67 -27.45 15.31 -2.72
C GLY A 67 -26.52 16.03 -1.77
#